data_b12728255d67921330db97e1c0e09b7a
#
_entry.id   b12728255d67921330db97e1c0e09b7a
#
_cell.length_a   1.000
_cell.length_b   1.000
_cell.length_c   1.000
_cell.angle_alpha   90.00
_cell.angle_beta   90.00
_cell.angle_gamma   90.00
#
_symmetry.space_group_name_H-M   'P 1'
#
loop_
_entity.id
_entity.type
_entity.pdbx_description
1 polymer ?
#
loop_
_entity_poly.entity_id
_entity_poly.type
_entity_poly.pdbx_seq_one_letter_code
_entity_poly.pdbx_strand_id
1 'polypeptide(L)'
;PYEIGFVIIDFKGGGMVNQFKDLPHLIGAITNIDGNEIQRSLKSIKAELMKRQNHFASAGVNHIDKYIQLYKDGKVTEALPHLIIIVDEFAELKAEQPEFMKELISAARIGRSLGVHLILATQKPSGVVDAQIWSNSKFKLCLKVQSKEDSNEVIKTPLAAEIKEPGRAYLQVGNNEIFELFQSAYSGAPATVDASEVEKEFVISKVGFTGNRKPIYVRKKRKQKINVQNQLDAIVAYIHDYCNAQNNTHIKTC
;
A
#
# COMPACT_ATOMS: atom_id res chain seq x y z
N PRO A 1 7.93 -10.91 8.62
CA PRO A 1 7.97 -11.38 7.22
C PRO A 1 7.28 -12.73 6.99
N TYR A 2 7.27 -13.65 7.97
CA TYR A 2 6.67 -14.99 7.81
C TYR A 2 5.13 -15.01 7.72
N GLU A 3 4.43 -13.92 8.01
CA GLU A 3 2.96 -13.79 7.92
C GLU A 3 2.51 -13.05 6.67
N ILE A 4 3.29 -12.07 6.22
CA ILE A 4 2.95 -11.22 5.08
C ILE A 4 4.20 -10.84 4.27
N GLY A 5 4.05 -10.80 2.96
CA GLY A 5 5.06 -10.32 2.02
C GLY A 5 4.45 -9.49 0.91
N PHE A 6 5.22 -8.57 0.37
CA PHE A 6 4.79 -7.64 -0.68
C PHE A 6 5.59 -7.85 -1.96
N VAL A 7 4.90 -7.78 -3.09
CA VAL A 7 5.47 -7.57 -4.42
C VAL A 7 4.91 -6.26 -4.96
N ILE A 8 5.78 -5.34 -5.35
CA ILE A 8 5.37 -4.05 -5.90
C ILE A 8 5.67 -4.02 -7.40
N ILE A 9 4.67 -3.66 -8.20
CA ILE A 9 4.77 -3.46 -9.64
C ILE A 9 4.55 -1.97 -9.89
N ASP A 10 5.63 -1.23 -10.12
CA ASP A 10 5.66 0.23 -10.29
C ASP A 10 6.37 0.59 -11.59
N PHE A 11 5.61 0.92 -12.63
CA PHE A 11 6.13 1.26 -13.95
C PHE A 11 6.47 2.74 -14.13
N LYS A 12 6.23 3.58 -13.13
CA LYS A 12 6.50 5.03 -13.17
C LYS A 12 7.88 5.42 -12.63
N GLY A 13 8.87 4.55 -12.78
CA GLY A 13 10.26 4.86 -12.43
C GLY A 13 10.67 4.44 -11.01
N GLY A 14 9.93 3.55 -10.36
CA GLY A 14 10.35 2.94 -9.10
C GLY A 14 10.29 3.85 -7.86
N GLY A 15 9.62 4.99 -7.96
CA GLY A 15 9.52 5.95 -6.84
C GLY A 15 8.89 5.36 -5.60
N MET A 16 7.85 4.55 -5.77
CA MET A 16 7.20 3.83 -4.69
C MET A 16 8.09 2.73 -4.12
N VAL A 17 8.74 1.94 -4.98
CA VAL A 17 9.63 0.86 -4.58
C VAL A 17 10.78 1.36 -3.71
N ASN A 18 11.38 2.50 -4.09
CA ASN A 18 12.51 3.07 -3.36
C ASN A 18 12.21 3.42 -1.90
N GLN A 19 10.96 3.75 -1.58
CA GLN A 19 10.54 4.06 -0.21
C GLN A 19 10.47 2.82 0.67
N PHE A 20 10.29 1.64 0.08
CA PHE A 20 10.09 0.37 0.79
C PHE A 20 11.22 -0.65 0.60
N LYS A 21 12.31 -0.27 -0.10
CA LYS A 21 13.42 -1.20 -0.44
C LYS A 21 14.05 -1.89 0.76
N ASP A 22 14.08 -1.20 1.90
CA ASP A 22 14.68 -1.71 3.14
C ASP A 22 13.64 -2.45 4.03
N LEU A 23 12.38 -2.55 3.58
CA LEU A 23 11.35 -3.28 4.30
C LEU A 23 11.56 -4.81 4.16
N PRO A 24 11.76 -5.56 5.25
CA PRO A 24 11.99 -7.03 5.19
C PRO A 24 10.83 -7.82 4.58
N HIS A 25 9.66 -7.21 4.48
CA HIS A 25 8.46 -7.78 3.88
C HIS A 25 8.41 -7.60 2.36
N LEU A 26 9.29 -6.78 1.76
CA LEU A 26 9.35 -6.60 0.32
C LEU A 26 10.09 -7.79 -0.31
N ILE A 27 9.33 -8.68 -0.93
CA ILE A 27 9.84 -9.92 -1.53
C ILE A 27 10.34 -9.68 -2.95
N GLY A 28 9.69 -8.78 -3.67
CA GLY A 28 10.05 -8.48 -5.05
C GLY A 28 9.53 -7.13 -5.52
N ALA A 29 10.18 -6.59 -6.54
CA ALA A 29 9.77 -5.36 -7.18
C ALA A 29 9.99 -5.45 -8.69
N ILE A 30 9.03 -4.94 -9.47
CA ILE A 30 9.10 -4.84 -10.92
C ILE A 30 8.96 -3.36 -11.27
N THR A 31 10.02 -2.76 -11.79
CA THR A 31 10.08 -1.31 -12.08
C THR A 31 10.29 -1.02 -13.56
N ASN A 32 10.42 -2.06 -14.37
CA ASN A 32 10.63 -1.94 -15.80
C ASN A 32 9.63 -2.81 -16.58
N ILE A 33 9.14 -2.30 -17.71
CA ILE A 33 8.18 -2.97 -18.60
C ILE A 33 8.92 -3.78 -19.68
N ASP A 34 10.18 -4.10 -19.51
CA ASP A 34 10.89 -4.95 -20.46
C ASP A 34 10.20 -6.31 -20.55
N GLY A 35 9.85 -6.73 -21.78
CA GLY A 35 9.09 -7.95 -22.04
C GLY A 35 9.70 -9.21 -21.41
N ASN A 36 11.02 -9.25 -21.25
CA ASN A 36 11.75 -10.36 -20.61
C ASN A 36 11.52 -10.38 -19.10
N GLU A 37 11.50 -9.22 -18.43
CA GLU A 37 11.24 -9.13 -16.99
C GLU A 37 9.81 -9.49 -16.66
N ILE A 38 8.86 -9.05 -17.48
CA ILE A 38 7.44 -9.37 -17.35
C ILE A 38 7.21 -10.88 -17.46
N GLN A 39 7.81 -11.53 -18.46
CA GLN A 39 7.67 -12.98 -18.64
C GLN A 39 8.30 -13.77 -17.49
N ARG A 40 9.45 -13.32 -16.96
CA ARG A 40 10.05 -13.93 -15.77
C ARG A 40 9.17 -13.77 -14.55
N SER A 41 8.60 -12.59 -14.35
CA SER A 41 7.70 -12.29 -13.23
C SER A 41 6.45 -13.17 -13.26
N LEU A 42 5.84 -13.37 -14.42
CA LEU A 42 4.72 -14.32 -14.57
C LEU A 42 5.10 -15.75 -14.23
N LYS A 43 6.26 -16.20 -14.70
CA LYS A 43 6.78 -17.53 -14.37
C LYS A 43 7.00 -17.68 -12.88
N SER A 44 7.57 -16.66 -12.23
CA SER A 44 7.78 -16.65 -10.78
C SER A 44 6.46 -16.70 -9.99
N ILE A 45 5.46 -15.91 -10.38
CA ILE A 45 4.14 -15.94 -9.73
C ILE A 45 3.48 -17.32 -9.90
N LYS A 46 3.53 -17.91 -11.10
CA LYS A 46 2.99 -19.26 -11.34
C LYS A 46 3.74 -20.32 -10.56
N ALA A 47 5.07 -20.24 -10.48
CA ALA A 47 5.89 -21.17 -9.69
C ALA A 47 5.58 -21.06 -8.19
N GLU A 48 5.38 -19.86 -7.68
CA GLU A 48 4.98 -19.63 -6.29
C GLU A 48 3.59 -20.24 -5.98
N LEU A 49 2.63 -20.09 -6.88
CA LEU A 49 1.31 -20.74 -6.72
C LEU A 49 1.42 -22.26 -6.69
N MET A 50 2.21 -22.87 -7.59
CA MET A 50 2.45 -24.31 -7.61
C MET A 50 3.16 -24.77 -6.33
N LYS A 51 4.17 -24.04 -5.87
CA LYS A 51 4.86 -24.30 -4.63
C LYS A 51 3.87 -24.34 -3.45
N ARG A 52 3.01 -23.33 -3.32
CA ARG A 52 1.99 -23.27 -2.27
C ARG A 52 1.02 -24.44 -2.32
N GLN A 53 0.55 -24.81 -3.53
CA GLN A 53 -0.31 -25.98 -3.71
C GLN A 53 0.35 -27.28 -3.23
N ASN A 54 1.63 -27.48 -3.57
CA ASN A 54 2.39 -28.66 -3.14
C ASN A 54 2.56 -28.70 -1.61
N HIS A 55 2.90 -27.57 -0.99
CA HIS A 55 3.01 -27.48 0.47
C HIS A 55 1.66 -27.75 1.16
N PHE A 56 0.56 -27.22 0.62
CA PHE A 56 -0.77 -27.47 1.18
C PHE A 56 -1.16 -28.93 1.06
N ALA A 57 -0.91 -29.57 -0.09
CA ALA A 57 -1.16 -30.99 -0.30
C ALA A 57 -0.36 -31.84 0.68
N SER A 58 0.93 -31.54 0.85
CA SER A 58 1.80 -32.25 1.78
C SER A 58 1.39 -32.06 3.25
N ALA A 59 0.86 -30.89 3.59
CA ALA A 59 0.41 -30.58 4.95
C ALA A 59 -1.06 -30.97 5.22
N GLY A 60 -1.79 -31.47 4.21
CA GLY A 60 -3.20 -31.85 4.33
C GLY A 60 -4.15 -30.67 4.58
N VAL A 61 -3.81 -29.47 4.10
CA VAL A 61 -4.62 -28.24 4.27
C VAL A 61 -5.05 -27.67 2.91
N ASN A 62 -6.07 -26.83 2.93
CA ASN A 62 -6.64 -26.21 1.73
C ASN A 62 -6.72 -24.68 1.79
N HIS A 63 -6.20 -24.07 2.86
CA HIS A 63 -6.25 -22.62 3.07
C HIS A 63 -4.99 -22.13 3.76
N ILE A 64 -4.52 -20.94 3.38
CA ILE A 64 -3.30 -20.33 3.89
C ILE A 64 -3.32 -20.15 5.42
N ASP A 65 -4.45 -19.74 6.00
CA ASP A 65 -4.54 -19.51 7.45
C ASP A 65 -4.30 -20.81 8.25
N LYS A 66 -4.78 -21.95 7.73
CA LYS A 66 -4.52 -23.25 8.33
C LYS A 66 -3.04 -23.64 8.22
N TYR A 67 -2.40 -23.32 7.09
CA TYR A 67 -0.98 -23.58 6.91
C TYR A 67 -0.12 -22.69 7.83
N ILE A 68 -0.44 -21.42 7.96
CA ILE A 68 0.23 -20.49 8.90
C ILE A 68 0.08 -20.99 10.34
N GLN A 69 -1.07 -21.51 10.71
CA GLN A 69 -1.26 -22.09 12.05
C GLN A 69 -0.37 -23.33 12.26
N LEU A 70 -0.26 -24.21 11.26
CA LEU A 70 0.66 -25.36 11.33
C LEU A 70 2.12 -24.91 11.47
N TYR A 71 2.52 -23.83 10.80
CA TYR A 71 3.85 -23.25 10.94
C TYR A 71 4.09 -22.73 12.37
N LYS A 72 3.14 -21.97 12.93
CA LYS A 72 3.19 -21.48 14.31
C LYS A 72 3.25 -22.61 15.35
N ASP A 73 2.58 -23.71 15.07
CA ASP A 73 2.59 -24.93 15.91
C ASP A 73 3.87 -25.78 15.73
N GLY A 74 4.78 -25.39 14.84
CA GLY A 74 6.01 -26.15 14.54
C GLY A 74 5.79 -27.44 13.77
N LYS A 75 4.62 -27.66 13.17
CA LYS A 75 4.26 -28.88 12.41
C LYS A 75 4.78 -28.86 10.98
N VAL A 76 5.09 -27.68 10.45
CA VAL A 76 5.75 -27.46 9.17
C VAL A 76 6.92 -26.50 9.37
N THR A 77 7.98 -26.67 8.58
CA THR A 77 9.24 -25.94 8.76
C THR A 77 9.37 -24.71 7.88
N GLU A 78 8.63 -24.66 6.78
CA GLU A 78 8.69 -23.54 5.83
C GLU A 78 7.52 -22.58 6.05
N ALA A 79 7.83 -21.30 6.21
CA ALA A 79 6.81 -20.26 6.31
C ALA A 79 6.28 -19.90 4.91
N LEU A 80 4.96 -19.82 4.79
CA LEU A 80 4.29 -19.29 3.59
C LEU A 80 3.46 -18.06 4.01
N PRO A 81 3.93 -16.84 3.77
CA PRO A 81 3.19 -15.62 4.11
C PRO A 81 2.01 -15.39 3.17
N HIS A 82 1.05 -14.59 3.59
CA HIS A 82 0.18 -13.91 2.64
C HIS A 82 1.02 -13.07 1.69
N LEU A 83 0.83 -13.24 0.38
CA LEU A 83 1.52 -12.49 -0.67
C LEU A 83 0.57 -11.42 -1.21
N ILE A 84 0.93 -10.16 -1.00
CA ILE A 84 0.18 -9.03 -1.52
C ILE A 84 0.94 -8.44 -2.72
N ILE A 85 0.33 -8.54 -3.90
CA ILE A 85 0.86 -7.97 -5.14
C ILE A 85 0.18 -6.62 -5.36
N ILE A 86 0.95 -5.54 -5.36
CA ILE A 86 0.49 -4.17 -5.53
C ILE A 86 0.89 -3.70 -6.91
N VAL A 87 -0.09 -3.31 -7.73
CA VAL A 87 0.15 -2.73 -9.06
C VAL A 87 -0.20 -1.25 -8.99
N ASP A 88 0.82 -0.41 -9.11
CA ASP A 88 0.64 1.04 -9.26
C ASP A 88 0.34 1.37 -10.72
N GLU A 89 -0.77 2.08 -10.96
CA GLU A 89 -1.27 2.44 -12.29
C GLU A 89 -1.51 1.23 -13.23
N PHE A 90 -2.39 0.33 -12.80
CA PHE A 90 -2.71 -0.87 -13.61
C PHE A 90 -3.33 -0.54 -14.98
N ALA A 91 -3.83 0.67 -15.19
CA ALA A 91 -4.34 1.12 -16.49
C ALA A 91 -3.25 1.12 -17.56
N GLU A 92 -2.07 1.61 -17.23
CA GLU A 92 -0.90 1.61 -18.12
C GLU A 92 -0.43 0.16 -18.37
N LEU A 93 -0.32 -0.63 -17.29
CA LEU A 93 0.05 -2.04 -17.41
C LEU A 93 -0.90 -2.82 -18.34
N LYS A 94 -2.21 -2.59 -18.19
CA LYS A 94 -3.22 -3.25 -19.04
C LYS A 94 -3.11 -2.81 -20.49
N ALA A 95 -2.81 -1.54 -20.76
CA ALA A 95 -2.66 -1.01 -22.11
C ALA A 95 -1.41 -1.56 -22.82
N GLU A 96 -0.28 -1.62 -22.11
CA GLU A 96 1.00 -2.03 -22.69
C GLU A 96 1.20 -3.55 -22.68
N GLN A 97 0.69 -4.24 -21.66
CA GLN A 97 0.86 -5.66 -21.44
C GLN A 97 -0.45 -6.37 -21.08
N PRO A 98 -1.44 -6.40 -21.97
CA PRO A 98 -2.77 -6.91 -21.68
C PRO A 98 -2.78 -8.39 -21.27
N GLU A 99 -1.92 -9.22 -21.86
CA GLU A 99 -1.81 -10.63 -21.52
C GLU A 99 -1.20 -10.85 -20.12
N PHE A 100 -0.22 -10.03 -19.75
CA PHE A 100 0.33 -10.06 -18.39
C PHE A 100 -0.76 -9.74 -17.36
N MET A 101 -1.53 -8.69 -17.60
CA MET A 101 -2.61 -8.28 -16.70
C MET A 101 -3.68 -9.35 -16.54
N LYS A 102 -4.08 -9.98 -17.65
CA LYS A 102 -5.05 -11.07 -17.67
C LYS A 102 -4.57 -12.29 -16.87
N GLU A 103 -3.30 -12.68 -17.05
CA GLU A 103 -2.68 -13.79 -16.33
C GLU A 103 -2.54 -13.46 -14.83
N LEU A 104 -2.18 -12.22 -14.47
CA LEU A 104 -2.07 -11.77 -13.09
C LEU A 104 -3.41 -11.83 -12.36
N ILE A 105 -4.50 -11.34 -12.99
CA ILE A 105 -5.86 -11.44 -12.45
C ILE A 105 -6.28 -12.91 -12.26
N SER A 106 -5.98 -13.75 -13.26
CA SER A 106 -6.26 -15.19 -13.18
C SER A 106 -5.49 -15.86 -12.03
N ALA A 107 -4.22 -15.53 -11.87
CA ALA A 107 -3.36 -16.01 -10.79
C ALA A 107 -3.91 -15.59 -9.41
N ALA A 108 -4.33 -14.34 -9.26
CA ALA A 108 -4.91 -13.85 -8.02
C ALA A 108 -6.23 -14.54 -7.66
N ARG A 109 -7.07 -14.83 -8.66
CA ARG A 109 -8.32 -15.57 -8.47
C ARG A 109 -8.07 -17.00 -7.94
N ILE A 110 -7.13 -17.72 -8.55
CA ILE A 110 -6.75 -19.06 -8.14
C ILE A 110 -6.02 -19.00 -6.78
N GLY A 111 -5.19 -17.98 -6.60
CA GLY A 111 -4.33 -17.79 -5.43
C GLY A 111 -5.06 -17.38 -4.15
N ARG A 112 -6.36 -17.08 -4.20
CA ARG A 112 -7.11 -16.58 -3.04
C ARG A 112 -7.02 -17.50 -1.82
N SER A 113 -7.26 -18.79 -1.97
CA SER A 113 -7.11 -19.77 -0.89
C SER A 113 -5.66 -20.04 -0.53
N LEU A 114 -4.74 -19.80 -1.46
CA LEU A 114 -3.29 -19.93 -1.28
C LEU A 114 -2.65 -18.70 -0.63
N GLY A 115 -3.45 -17.67 -0.29
CA GLY A 115 -2.98 -16.45 0.35
C GLY A 115 -2.34 -15.45 -0.60
N VAL A 116 -2.69 -15.46 -1.90
CA VAL A 116 -2.22 -14.47 -2.87
C VAL A 116 -3.32 -13.44 -3.12
N HIS A 117 -3.01 -12.17 -2.88
CA HIS A 117 -3.93 -11.06 -2.96
C HIS A 117 -3.41 -9.99 -3.92
N LEU A 118 -4.32 -9.30 -4.62
CA LEU A 118 -3.99 -8.28 -5.61
C LEU A 118 -4.60 -6.94 -5.21
N ILE A 119 -3.79 -5.91 -5.20
CA ILE A 119 -4.22 -4.51 -5.05
C ILE A 119 -3.94 -3.81 -6.38
N LEU A 120 -4.98 -3.32 -7.03
CA LEU A 120 -4.90 -2.58 -8.28
C LEU A 120 -5.16 -1.10 -8.02
N ALA A 121 -4.17 -0.26 -8.26
CA ALA A 121 -4.32 1.18 -8.19
C ALA A 121 -4.34 1.80 -9.60
N THR A 122 -5.15 2.85 -9.77
CA THR A 122 -5.18 3.63 -11.01
C THR A 122 -5.70 5.04 -10.76
N GLN A 123 -5.23 5.98 -11.55
CA GLN A 123 -5.74 7.36 -11.55
C GLN A 123 -6.97 7.52 -12.48
N LYS A 124 -7.18 6.59 -13.41
CA LYS A 124 -8.29 6.62 -14.38
C LYS A 124 -9.04 5.30 -14.38
N PRO A 125 -10.06 5.13 -13.56
CA PRO A 125 -10.83 3.88 -13.50
C PRO A 125 -11.74 3.69 -14.73
N SER A 126 -12.25 4.79 -15.32
CA SER A 126 -13.23 4.74 -16.41
C SER A 126 -12.66 4.11 -17.68
N GLY A 127 -13.38 3.10 -18.19
CA GLY A 127 -13.03 2.38 -19.41
C GLY A 127 -11.83 1.41 -19.28
N VAL A 128 -11.22 1.31 -18.12
CA VAL A 128 -10.06 0.43 -17.87
C VAL A 128 -10.45 -0.80 -17.08
N VAL A 129 -11.32 -0.65 -16.12
CA VAL A 129 -11.78 -1.73 -15.25
C VAL A 129 -12.88 -2.52 -15.94
N ASP A 130 -12.58 -3.73 -16.34
CA ASP A 130 -13.57 -4.61 -16.99
C ASP A 130 -14.44 -5.36 -15.95
N ALA A 131 -15.50 -6.00 -16.45
CA ALA A 131 -16.44 -6.74 -15.62
C ALA A 131 -15.77 -7.87 -14.81
N GLN A 132 -14.67 -8.45 -15.31
CA GLN A 132 -13.95 -9.50 -14.63
C GLN A 132 -13.19 -8.96 -13.40
N ILE A 133 -12.60 -7.77 -13.52
CA ILE A 133 -11.95 -7.09 -12.39
C ILE A 133 -13.00 -6.71 -11.34
N TRP A 134 -14.11 -6.09 -11.78
CA TRP A 134 -15.18 -5.68 -10.86
C TRP A 134 -15.79 -6.85 -10.09
N SER A 135 -16.07 -7.98 -10.75
CA SER A 135 -16.66 -9.16 -10.13
C SER A 135 -15.77 -9.82 -9.08
N ASN A 136 -14.45 -9.67 -9.21
CA ASN A 136 -13.47 -10.22 -8.29
C ASN A 136 -13.01 -9.21 -7.20
N SER A 137 -13.37 -7.93 -7.33
CA SER A 137 -12.96 -6.87 -6.41
C SER A 137 -14.06 -6.59 -5.37
N LYS A 138 -14.00 -7.32 -4.24
CA LYS A 138 -14.93 -7.10 -3.13
C LYS A 138 -14.69 -5.74 -2.44
N PHE A 139 -13.43 -5.31 -2.34
CA PHE A 139 -13.02 -4.07 -1.70
C PHE A 139 -12.74 -3.02 -2.76
N LYS A 140 -13.35 -1.85 -2.62
CA LYS A 140 -13.13 -0.69 -3.48
C LYS A 140 -12.81 0.50 -2.62
N LEU A 141 -11.72 1.19 -2.93
CA LEU A 141 -11.26 2.37 -2.25
C LEU A 141 -11.17 3.50 -3.26
N CYS A 142 -11.97 4.54 -3.08
CA CYS A 142 -12.04 5.67 -3.99
C CYS A 142 -11.63 6.96 -3.29
N LEU A 143 -10.44 7.45 -3.63
CA LEU A 143 -10.01 8.79 -3.27
C LEU A 143 -10.74 9.84 -4.12
N LYS A 144 -10.40 11.12 -3.95
CA LYS A 144 -10.90 12.17 -4.82
C LYS A 144 -10.62 11.86 -6.28
N VAL A 145 -11.66 11.92 -7.11
CA VAL A 145 -11.59 11.81 -8.56
C VAL A 145 -12.03 13.11 -9.24
N GLN A 146 -11.70 13.27 -10.51
CA GLN A 146 -11.98 14.51 -11.26
C GLN A 146 -13.45 14.63 -11.67
N SER A 147 -14.07 13.51 -12.03
CA SER A 147 -15.41 13.48 -12.59
C SER A 147 -16.38 12.65 -11.75
N LYS A 148 -17.66 12.95 -11.88
CA LYS A 148 -18.74 12.13 -11.28
C LYS A 148 -18.82 10.75 -11.92
N GLU A 149 -18.46 10.66 -13.20
CA GLU A 149 -18.42 9.42 -13.98
C GLU A 149 -17.39 8.46 -13.38
N ASP A 150 -16.17 8.95 -13.09
CA ASP A 150 -15.13 8.15 -12.43
C ASP A 150 -15.56 7.67 -11.04
N SER A 151 -16.20 8.53 -10.27
CA SER A 151 -16.76 8.14 -8.97
C SER A 151 -17.82 7.06 -9.10
N ASN A 152 -18.77 7.25 -10.03
CA ASN A 152 -19.84 6.27 -10.29
C ASN A 152 -19.30 4.94 -10.81
N GLU A 153 -18.21 4.95 -11.57
CA GLU A 153 -17.56 3.72 -12.03
C GLU A 153 -17.08 2.87 -10.87
N VAL A 154 -16.41 3.49 -9.87
CA VAL A 154 -15.80 2.78 -8.74
C VAL A 154 -16.83 2.42 -7.66
N ILE A 155 -17.51 3.42 -7.11
CA ILE A 155 -18.36 3.27 -5.91
C ILE A 155 -19.86 3.43 -6.17
N LYS A 156 -20.27 3.55 -7.43
CA LYS A 156 -21.66 3.67 -7.88
C LYS A 156 -22.39 4.90 -7.33
N THR A 157 -21.65 5.91 -6.86
CA THR A 157 -22.16 7.21 -6.43
C THR A 157 -21.22 8.33 -6.88
N PRO A 158 -21.69 9.59 -7.03
CA PRO A 158 -20.84 10.71 -7.43
C PRO A 158 -19.99 11.29 -6.29
N LEU A 159 -20.08 10.75 -5.08
CA LEU A 159 -19.58 11.36 -3.84
C LEU A 159 -18.06 11.56 -3.81
N ALA A 160 -17.27 10.68 -4.45
CA ALA A 160 -15.82 10.82 -4.44
C ALA A 160 -15.34 12.04 -5.26
N ALA A 161 -16.13 12.51 -6.25
CA ALA A 161 -15.83 13.75 -6.97
C ALA A 161 -16.01 15.01 -6.10
N GLU A 162 -16.79 14.92 -5.03
CA GLU A 162 -17.09 16.04 -4.12
C GLU A 162 -16.08 16.15 -2.96
N ILE A 163 -15.18 15.21 -2.80
CA ILE A 163 -14.12 15.24 -1.78
C ILE A 163 -13.22 16.47 -2.01
N LYS A 164 -12.98 17.25 -0.94
CA LYS A 164 -12.12 18.44 -0.98
C LYS A 164 -10.78 18.20 -0.28
N GLU A 165 -10.78 17.40 0.76
CA GLU A 165 -9.63 17.16 1.62
C GLU A 165 -8.71 16.10 1.02
N PRO A 166 -7.38 16.37 0.93
CA PRO A 166 -6.40 15.37 0.50
C PRO A 166 -6.39 14.15 1.44
N GLY A 167 -6.25 12.97 0.86
CA GLY A 167 -6.20 11.72 1.62
C GLY A 167 -7.56 11.24 2.14
N ARG A 168 -8.64 11.94 1.84
CA ARG A 168 -9.99 11.49 2.15
C ARG A 168 -10.47 10.51 1.09
N ALA A 169 -11.14 9.44 1.51
CA ALA A 169 -11.56 8.38 0.60
C ALA A 169 -12.83 7.68 1.08
N TYR A 170 -13.55 7.09 0.14
CA TYR A 170 -14.63 6.15 0.41
C TYR A 170 -14.13 4.72 0.34
N LEU A 171 -14.48 3.92 1.34
CA LEU A 171 -14.35 2.47 1.33
C LEU A 171 -15.72 1.86 1.07
N GLN A 172 -15.81 1.05 0.02
CA GLN A 172 -16.97 0.21 -0.28
C GLN A 172 -16.57 -1.26 -0.22
N VAL A 173 -17.32 -2.06 0.51
CA VAL A 173 -17.14 -3.51 0.59
C VAL A 173 -18.39 -4.21 0.13
N GLY A 174 -18.23 -5.15 -0.79
CA GLY A 174 -19.35 -5.92 -1.36
C GLY A 174 -20.38 -5.01 -2.05
N ASN A 175 -21.65 -5.33 -1.90
CA ASN A 175 -22.78 -4.53 -2.37
C ASN A 175 -23.27 -3.58 -1.26
N ASN A 176 -22.39 -2.68 -0.80
CA ASN A 176 -22.64 -1.76 0.33
C ASN A 176 -22.83 -2.45 1.68
N GLU A 177 -22.21 -3.61 1.90
CA GLU A 177 -22.09 -4.20 3.24
C GLU A 177 -21.38 -3.21 4.18
N ILE A 178 -20.37 -2.49 3.66
CA ILE A 178 -19.70 -1.34 4.28
C ILE A 178 -19.61 -0.25 3.22
N PHE A 179 -20.01 0.96 3.57
CA PHE A 179 -19.81 2.16 2.76
C PHE A 179 -19.48 3.33 3.70
N GLU A 180 -18.20 3.64 3.81
CA GLU A 180 -17.70 4.59 4.78
C GLU A 180 -16.75 5.61 4.17
N LEU A 181 -16.88 6.87 4.62
CA LEU A 181 -15.93 7.94 4.35
C LEU A 181 -14.88 7.96 5.46
N PHE A 182 -13.60 7.90 5.11
CA PHE A 182 -12.52 7.95 6.07
C PHE A 182 -11.40 8.92 5.66
N GLN A 183 -10.54 9.27 6.59
CA GLN A 183 -9.34 10.07 6.36
C GLN A 183 -8.10 9.19 6.55
N SER A 184 -7.25 9.12 5.52
CA SER A 184 -5.97 8.44 5.64
C SER A 184 -4.99 9.24 6.51
N ALA A 185 -4.06 8.53 7.15
CA ALA A 185 -2.91 9.17 7.79
C ALA A 185 -1.97 9.78 6.73
N TYR A 186 -1.19 10.77 7.13
CA TYR A 186 -0.18 11.41 6.28
C TYR A 186 1.21 10.84 6.60
N SER A 187 1.73 10.01 5.70
CA SER A 187 3.02 9.34 5.87
C SER A 187 4.25 10.28 5.79
N GLY A 188 4.09 11.44 5.17
CA GLY A 188 5.12 12.49 5.10
C GLY A 188 5.25 13.36 6.36
N ALA A 189 4.49 13.05 7.44
CA ALA A 189 4.63 13.75 8.71
C ALA A 189 6.02 13.49 9.33
N PRO A 190 6.57 14.43 10.13
CA PRO A 190 7.85 14.22 10.81
C PRO A 190 7.74 13.06 11.82
N ALA A 191 8.79 12.23 11.90
CA ALA A 191 8.82 11.05 12.77
C ALA A 191 8.87 11.43 14.26
N THR A 192 9.58 12.50 14.58
CA THR A 192 9.69 13.03 15.94
C THR A 192 9.32 14.50 15.93
N VAL A 193 8.28 14.83 16.67
CA VAL A 193 8.05 16.19 17.13
C VAL A 193 8.40 16.13 18.61
N ASP A 194 9.65 16.44 18.93
CA ASP A 194 9.99 16.74 20.32
C ASP A 194 9.12 17.92 20.75
N ALA A 195 8.14 17.64 21.60
CA ALA A 195 7.20 18.66 22.09
C ALA A 195 7.92 19.80 22.82
N SER A 196 9.18 19.56 23.24
CA SER A 196 10.07 20.54 23.84
C SER A 196 10.71 21.51 22.83
N GLU A 197 10.76 21.15 21.52
CA GLU A 197 11.43 21.96 20.50
C GLU A 197 10.47 22.67 19.53
N VAL A 198 9.16 22.47 19.63
CA VAL A 198 8.20 23.31 18.91
C VAL A 198 8.14 24.66 19.61
N GLU A 199 9.16 25.49 19.38
CA GLU A 199 9.08 26.90 19.74
C GLU A 199 7.88 27.50 19.04
N LYS A 200 6.77 27.65 19.78
CA LYS A 200 5.58 28.33 19.25
C LYS A 200 5.95 29.76 18.96
N GLU A 201 5.71 30.18 17.70
CA GLU A 201 5.76 31.58 17.35
C GLU A 201 4.66 32.32 18.12
N PHE A 202 5.01 33.28 18.93
CA PHE A 202 4.04 34.09 19.63
C PHE A 202 4.45 35.55 19.64
N VAL A 203 3.46 36.41 19.67
CA VAL A 203 3.61 37.86 19.71
C VAL A 203 2.93 38.39 20.94
N ILE A 204 3.71 39.04 21.80
CA ILE A 204 3.17 39.80 22.92
C ILE A 204 2.97 41.21 22.44
N SER A 205 1.74 41.75 22.49
CA SER A 205 1.39 43.08 22.05
C SER A 205 0.75 43.87 23.18
N LYS A 206 1.11 45.14 23.28
CA LYS A 206 0.36 46.12 24.08
C LYS A 206 -0.87 46.53 23.31
N VAL A 207 -2.03 46.50 23.93
CA VAL A 207 -3.28 47.01 23.36
C VAL A 207 -3.51 48.41 23.90
N GLY A 208 -3.65 49.40 23.00
CA GLY A 208 -4.01 50.74 23.35
C GLY A 208 -5.51 50.93 23.59
N PHE A 209 -5.92 52.06 24.16
CA PHE A 209 -7.33 52.39 24.45
C PHE A 209 -8.24 52.38 23.20
N THR A 210 -7.68 52.51 22.02
CA THR A 210 -8.40 52.45 20.72
C THR A 210 -8.40 51.08 20.09
N GLY A 211 -7.91 50.03 20.80
CA GLY A 211 -7.83 48.67 20.29
C GLY A 211 -6.59 48.39 19.43
N ASN A 212 -5.75 49.39 19.18
CA ASN A 212 -4.52 49.23 18.40
C ASN A 212 -3.54 48.31 19.12
N ARG A 213 -2.99 47.31 18.38
CA ARG A 213 -2.00 46.35 18.90
C ARG A 213 -0.59 46.78 18.47
N LYS A 214 0.28 47.08 19.44
CA LYS A 214 1.69 47.34 19.21
C LYS A 214 2.51 46.19 19.73
N PRO A 215 3.23 45.41 18.87
CA PRO A 215 4.03 44.30 19.33
C PRO A 215 5.17 44.79 20.23
N ILE A 216 5.31 44.16 21.40
CA ILE A 216 6.39 44.45 22.35
C ILE A 216 7.47 43.36 22.23
N TYR A 217 7.04 42.11 21.99
CA TYR A 217 7.93 40.98 21.85
C TYR A 217 7.41 40.03 20.76
N VAL A 218 8.31 39.65 19.85
CA VAL A 218 8.03 38.69 18.78
C VAL A 218 9.04 37.57 18.88
N ARG A 219 8.57 36.38 19.26
CA ARG A 219 9.40 35.19 19.19
C ARG A 219 9.30 34.64 17.77
N LYS A 220 10.37 34.81 16.98
CA LYS A 220 10.47 34.26 15.63
C LYS A 220 10.88 32.80 15.72
N LYS A 221 10.23 31.91 14.92
CA LYS A 221 10.73 30.56 14.68
C LYS A 221 12.18 30.63 14.21
N ARG A 222 13.11 30.02 14.92
CA ARG A 222 14.41 29.72 14.35
C ARG A 222 14.18 28.72 13.22
N LYS A 223 14.54 29.09 12.01
CA LYS A 223 14.63 28.18 10.87
C LYS A 223 15.84 27.27 11.08
N GLN A 224 15.76 26.33 11.99
CA GLN A 224 16.65 25.20 11.94
C GLN A 224 16.14 24.30 10.79
N LYS A 225 16.98 24.11 9.77
CA LYS A 225 16.86 22.98 8.87
C LYS A 225 17.22 21.72 9.66
N ILE A 226 16.32 21.28 10.51
CA ILE A 226 16.41 19.94 11.07
C ILE A 226 16.01 19.04 9.91
N ASN A 227 16.90 18.20 9.49
CA ASN A 227 16.63 17.11 8.54
C ASN A 227 15.80 16.08 9.32
N VAL A 228 14.52 16.37 9.52
CA VAL A 228 13.61 15.50 10.27
C VAL A 228 13.22 14.39 9.33
N GLN A 229 13.60 13.17 9.69
CA GLN A 229 13.16 11.96 9.03
C GLN A 229 11.63 11.92 9.02
N ASN A 230 11.01 11.55 7.90
CA ASN A 230 9.57 11.39 7.86
C ASN A 230 9.13 10.10 8.58
N GLN A 231 7.84 10.02 8.91
CA GLN A 231 7.30 8.86 9.64
C GLN A 231 7.44 7.56 8.87
N LEU A 232 7.30 7.60 7.54
CA LEU A 232 7.44 6.41 6.70
C LEU A 232 8.85 5.85 6.79
N ASP A 233 9.86 6.68 6.58
CA ASP A 233 11.26 6.25 6.65
C ASP A 233 11.63 5.71 8.04
N ALA A 234 11.11 6.37 9.09
CA ALA A 234 11.35 5.93 10.47
C ALA A 234 10.70 4.56 10.76
N ILE A 235 9.48 4.33 10.26
CA ILE A 235 8.78 3.05 10.43
C ILE A 235 9.49 1.94 9.65
N VAL A 236 9.90 2.19 8.41
CA VAL A 236 10.63 1.21 7.60
C VAL A 236 11.94 0.83 8.27
N ALA A 237 12.71 1.82 8.73
CA ALA A 237 13.96 1.58 9.46
C ALA A 237 13.74 0.79 10.75
N TYR A 238 12.73 1.16 11.54
CA TYR A 238 12.40 0.44 12.79
C TYR A 238 12.03 -1.03 12.53
N ILE A 239 11.19 -1.30 11.51
CA ILE A 239 10.80 -2.67 11.16
C ILE A 239 12.01 -3.45 10.66
N HIS A 240 12.89 -2.83 9.86
CA HIS A 240 14.12 -3.44 9.38
C HIS A 240 15.00 -3.88 10.56
N ASP A 241 15.30 -2.96 11.47
CA ASP A 241 16.16 -3.22 12.63
C ASP A 241 15.56 -4.27 13.58
N TYR A 242 14.25 -4.19 13.81
CA TYR A 242 13.54 -5.15 14.64
C TYR A 242 13.59 -6.58 14.05
N CYS A 243 13.35 -6.72 12.75
CA CYS A 243 13.42 -8.03 12.09
C CYS A 243 14.85 -8.59 12.09
N ASN A 244 15.86 -7.75 11.89
CA ASN A 244 17.27 -8.17 11.96
C ASN A 244 17.63 -8.66 13.38
N ALA A 245 17.21 -7.93 14.42
CA ALA A 245 17.47 -8.32 15.81
C ALA A 245 16.81 -9.66 16.19
N GLN A 246 15.70 -10.01 15.54
CA GLN A 246 14.99 -11.28 15.75
C GLN A 246 15.46 -12.41 14.82
N ASN A 247 16.49 -12.22 14.01
CA ASN A 247 16.92 -13.14 12.93
C ASN A 247 15.81 -13.48 11.90
N ASN A 248 14.80 -12.62 11.78
CA ASN A 248 13.64 -12.80 10.90
C ASN A 248 13.87 -12.06 9.56
N THR A 249 14.98 -12.34 8.89
CA THR A 249 15.50 -11.42 7.89
C THR A 249 14.97 -11.61 6.48
N HIS A 250 14.63 -12.71 6.00
CA HIS A 250 14.02 -12.84 4.66
C HIS A 250 13.36 -14.21 4.49
N ILE A 251 12.16 -14.19 3.94
CA ILE A 251 11.59 -15.36 3.31
C ILE A 251 12.32 -15.53 1.98
N LYS A 252 12.90 -16.72 1.76
CA LYS A 252 13.52 -17.05 0.47
C LYS A 252 12.45 -16.97 -0.61
N THR A 253 12.59 -16.03 -1.51
CA THR A 253 11.81 -15.98 -2.75
C THR A 253 12.37 -16.98 -3.75
N CYS A 254 11.49 -17.59 -4.53
CA CYS A 254 11.87 -18.43 -5.67
C CYS A 254 12.31 -17.54 -6.85
#